data_dbefd25fd16833d588fa049e7389d629
#
_entry.id   dbefd25fd16833d588fa049e7389d629
#
_cell.length_a   1.000
_cell.length_b   1.000
_cell.length_c   1.000
_cell.angle_alpha   90.00
_cell.angle_beta   90.00
_cell.angle_gamma   90.00
#
_symmetry.space_group_name_H-M   'P 1'
#
loop_
_entity.id
_entity.type
_entity.pdbx_description
1 polymer ?
#
loop_
_entity_poly.entity_id
_entity_poly.type
_entity_poly.pdbx_seq_one_letter_code
_entity_poly.pdbx_strand_id
1 'polypeptide(L)'
;MHLTCTKPFDWQKLLKFFAGRATPGVESVAANAYRRSLRVDGRHCIVEVRPDPAGDGLLVSCTAGEGDSVTAVQEFARTVFDLDAPIAEIQSVLASDATLRALLKTHSGVRVPGAWDGFELTIRAILGQQI
;
A
#
# COMPACT_ATOMS: atom_id res chain seq x y z
N MET A 1 -12.68 -8.42 1.48
CA MET A 1 -11.62 -9.45 1.35
C MET A 1 -10.56 -9.20 2.41
N HIS A 2 -10.04 -10.25 3.01
CA HIS A 2 -8.95 -10.15 4.00
C HIS A 2 -7.62 -10.51 3.34
N LEU A 3 -6.60 -9.69 3.54
CA LEU A 3 -5.24 -9.91 3.05
C LEU A 3 -4.28 -9.91 4.24
N THR A 4 -3.70 -11.06 4.54
CA THR A 4 -2.64 -11.17 5.56
C THR A 4 -1.39 -10.44 5.11
N CYS A 5 -0.58 -9.96 6.04
CA CYS A 5 0.69 -9.32 5.77
C CYS A 5 1.81 -9.88 6.67
N THR A 6 3.04 -9.85 6.17
CA THR A 6 4.22 -10.16 6.98
C THR A 6 4.41 -9.11 8.08
N LYS A 7 4.81 -9.53 9.27
CA LYS A 7 4.99 -8.64 10.43
C LYS A 7 6.47 -8.36 10.69
N PRO A 8 6.78 -7.19 11.27
CA PRO A 8 5.91 -6.07 11.66
C PRO A 8 5.37 -5.27 10.46
N PHE A 9 4.21 -4.60 10.62
CA PHE A 9 3.55 -3.81 9.60
C PHE A 9 2.98 -2.52 10.20
N ASP A 10 3.44 -1.36 9.72
CA ASP A 10 3.03 -0.03 10.21
C ASP A 10 2.06 0.63 9.23
N TRP A 11 0.77 0.33 9.40
CA TRP A 11 -0.29 0.91 8.60
C TRP A 11 -0.31 2.44 8.64
N GLN A 12 -0.05 3.05 9.81
CA GLN A 12 -0.17 4.49 9.95
C GLN A 12 0.90 5.25 9.15
N LYS A 13 2.13 4.74 9.12
CA LYS A 13 3.19 5.33 8.31
C LYS A 13 2.90 5.19 6.82
N LEU A 14 2.41 4.02 6.42
CA LEU A 14 2.02 3.75 5.04
C LEU A 14 0.85 4.65 4.61
N LEU A 15 -0.17 4.76 5.45
CA LEU A 15 -1.33 5.62 5.20
C LEU A 15 -0.93 7.10 5.09
N LYS A 16 -0.02 7.56 5.95
CA LYS A 16 0.54 8.93 5.89
C LYS A 16 1.30 9.17 4.58
N PHE A 17 2.04 8.18 4.09
CA PHE A 17 2.71 8.26 2.79
C PHE A 17 1.71 8.47 1.67
N PHE A 18 0.63 7.68 1.61
CA PHE A 18 -0.42 7.84 0.60
C PHE A 18 -1.15 9.16 0.75
N ALA A 19 -1.46 9.60 1.97
CA ALA A 19 -2.13 10.88 2.21
C ALA A 19 -1.36 12.07 1.62
N GLY A 20 -0.04 12.07 1.78
CA GLY A 20 0.83 13.13 1.25
C GLY A 20 0.99 13.13 -0.27
N ARG A 21 0.52 12.07 -0.94
CA ARG A 21 0.68 11.87 -2.40
C ARG A 21 -0.63 11.62 -3.13
N ALA A 22 -1.75 11.66 -2.41
CA ALA A 22 -3.07 11.39 -2.98
C ALA A 22 -3.41 12.39 -4.09
N THR A 23 -3.82 11.88 -5.25
CA THR A 23 -4.34 12.71 -6.34
C THR A 23 -5.81 13.04 -6.09
N PRO A 24 -6.17 14.32 -5.90
CA PRO A 24 -7.56 14.73 -5.69
C PRO A 24 -8.50 14.20 -6.79
N GLY A 25 -9.65 13.66 -6.39
CA GLY A 25 -10.61 13.06 -7.31
C GLY A 25 -10.31 11.62 -7.73
N VAL A 26 -9.10 11.12 -7.49
CA VAL A 26 -8.68 9.73 -7.78
C VAL A 26 -8.44 8.98 -6.49
N GLU A 27 -7.76 9.59 -5.53
CA GLU A 27 -7.37 8.99 -4.26
C GLU A 27 -7.86 9.83 -3.09
N SER A 28 -8.16 9.18 -1.99
CA SER A 28 -8.45 9.84 -0.72
C SER A 28 -7.99 8.98 0.46
N VAL A 29 -7.61 9.67 1.54
CA VAL A 29 -7.26 9.05 2.83
C VAL A 29 -8.11 9.72 3.90
N ALA A 30 -8.98 8.96 4.54
CA ALA A 30 -9.85 9.44 5.61
C ALA A 30 -10.26 8.29 6.52
N ALA A 31 -10.57 8.57 7.77
CA ALA A 31 -11.10 7.61 8.73
C ALA A 31 -10.30 6.29 8.80
N ASN A 32 -8.97 6.39 8.80
CA ASN A 32 -8.05 5.24 8.85
C ASN A 32 -8.15 4.31 7.63
N ALA A 33 -8.67 4.80 6.51
CA ALA A 33 -8.80 4.07 5.26
C ALA A 33 -8.16 4.83 4.10
N TYR A 34 -7.63 4.07 3.13
CA TYR A 34 -7.25 4.54 1.82
C TYR A 34 -8.29 4.13 0.81
N ARG A 35 -8.69 5.05 -0.06
CA ARG A 35 -9.62 4.80 -1.16
C ARG A 35 -9.04 5.27 -2.48
N ARG A 36 -9.37 4.54 -3.53
CA ARG A 36 -8.96 4.88 -4.89
C ARG A 36 -9.98 4.43 -5.93
N SER A 37 -10.17 5.27 -6.97
CA SER A 37 -10.83 4.84 -8.20
C SER A 37 -9.84 4.10 -9.10
N LEU A 38 -10.26 2.95 -9.63
CA LEU A 38 -9.49 2.11 -10.55
C LEU A 38 -10.33 1.73 -11.77
N ARG A 39 -9.66 1.28 -12.81
CA ARG A 39 -10.27 0.56 -13.92
C ARG A 39 -9.68 -0.85 -13.99
N VAL A 40 -10.50 -1.85 -13.73
CA VAL A 40 -10.12 -3.26 -13.76
C VAL A 40 -11.00 -3.95 -14.80
N ASP A 41 -10.41 -4.66 -15.75
CA ASP A 41 -11.12 -5.35 -16.85
C ASP A 41 -12.13 -4.46 -17.59
N GLY A 42 -11.76 -3.20 -17.82
CA GLY A 42 -12.61 -2.22 -18.49
C GLY A 42 -13.71 -1.62 -17.64
N ARG A 43 -13.90 -2.03 -16.38
CA ARG A 43 -14.92 -1.54 -15.43
C ARG A 43 -14.33 -0.58 -14.43
N HIS A 44 -15.05 0.50 -14.14
CA HIS A 44 -14.68 1.41 -13.06
C HIS A 44 -15.06 0.81 -11.71
N CYS A 45 -14.16 0.89 -10.76
CA CYS A 45 -14.39 0.50 -9.39
C CYS A 45 -13.76 1.47 -8.39
N ILE A 46 -14.31 1.49 -7.18
CA ILE A 46 -13.67 2.13 -6.03
C ILE A 46 -13.17 1.02 -5.12
N VAL A 47 -11.87 1.04 -4.85
CA VAL A 47 -11.22 0.18 -3.88
C VAL A 47 -11.08 0.95 -2.58
N GLU A 48 -11.47 0.33 -1.47
CA GLU A 48 -11.18 0.81 -0.12
C GLU A 48 -10.31 -0.22 0.59
N VAL A 49 -9.26 0.27 1.25
CA VAL A 49 -8.33 -0.53 2.04
C VAL A 49 -8.23 0.07 3.44
N ARG A 50 -8.36 -0.79 4.45
CA ARG A 50 -8.28 -0.43 5.87
C ARG A 50 -7.61 -1.56 6.67
N PRO A 51 -7.04 -1.26 7.85
CA PRO A 51 -6.49 -2.32 8.68
C PRO A 51 -7.58 -3.27 9.17
N ASP A 52 -7.25 -4.55 9.27
CA ASP A 52 -8.11 -5.49 9.94
C ASP A 52 -8.09 -5.22 11.44
N PRO A 53 -9.26 -5.12 12.11
CA PRO A 53 -9.34 -5.01 13.57
C PRO A 53 -8.66 -6.14 14.33
N ALA A 54 -8.56 -7.34 13.74
CA ALA A 54 -7.80 -8.46 14.30
C ALA A 54 -6.28 -8.23 14.30
N GLY A 55 -5.81 -7.26 13.52
CA GLY A 55 -4.40 -6.84 13.50
C GLY A 55 -3.46 -7.69 12.66
N ASP A 56 -3.96 -8.64 11.88
CA ASP A 56 -3.13 -9.57 11.10
C ASP A 56 -3.01 -9.22 9.61
N GLY A 57 -3.70 -8.15 9.16
CA GLY A 57 -3.65 -7.75 7.76
C GLY A 57 -4.47 -6.53 7.41
N LEU A 58 -4.95 -6.51 6.17
CA LEU A 58 -5.79 -5.46 5.61
C LEU A 58 -7.13 -6.04 5.14
N LEU A 59 -8.18 -5.27 5.31
CA LEU A 59 -9.47 -5.50 4.69
C LEU A 59 -9.56 -4.67 3.41
N VAL A 60 -9.82 -5.35 2.30
CA VAL A 60 -9.98 -4.72 0.98
C VAL A 60 -11.40 -4.92 0.50
N SER A 61 -12.08 -3.86 0.13
CA SER A 61 -13.38 -3.88 -0.55
C SER A 61 -13.28 -3.22 -1.91
N CYS A 62 -14.10 -3.69 -2.86
CA CYS A 62 -14.16 -3.17 -4.21
C CYS A 62 -15.61 -3.10 -4.67
N THR A 63 -16.02 -2.02 -5.33
CA THR A 63 -17.39 -1.83 -5.83
C THR A 63 -17.63 -2.49 -7.19
N ALA A 64 -16.62 -3.04 -7.84
CA ALA A 64 -16.70 -3.60 -9.20
C ALA A 64 -17.15 -5.07 -9.27
N GLY A 65 -18.12 -5.46 -8.49
CA GLY A 65 -18.78 -6.75 -8.71
C GLY A 65 -18.01 -7.96 -8.17
N GLU A 66 -18.28 -9.13 -8.72
CA GLU A 66 -17.76 -10.44 -8.32
C GLU A 66 -16.81 -11.00 -9.39
N GLY A 67 -15.98 -11.97 -8.99
CA GLY A 67 -15.18 -12.76 -9.93
C GLY A 67 -13.74 -12.25 -10.12
N ASP A 68 -13.23 -12.38 -11.34
CA ASP A 68 -11.80 -12.16 -11.69
C ASP A 68 -11.31 -10.75 -11.35
N SER A 69 -12.16 -9.73 -11.46
CA SER A 69 -11.82 -8.36 -11.08
C SER A 69 -11.48 -8.22 -9.58
N VAL A 70 -12.09 -9.04 -8.73
CA VAL A 70 -11.80 -9.06 -7.29
C VAL A 70 -10.42 -9.65 -7.02
N THR A 71 -10.07 -10.73 -7.72
CA THR A 71 -8.74 -11.36 -7.61
C THR A 71 -7.64 -10.41 -8.06
N ALA A 72 -7.84 -9.73 -9.20
CA ALA A 72 -6.89 -8.73 -9.68
C ALA A 72 -6.67 -7.59 -8.67
N VAL A 73 -7.74 -7.08 -8.05
CA VAL A 73 -7.63 -6.05 -6.98
C VAL A 73 -6.85 -6.57 -5.79
N GLN A 74 -7.01 -7.84 -5.40
CA GLN A 74 -6.24 -8.45 -4.31
C GLN A 74 -4.74 -8.47 -4.61
N GLU A 75 -4.36 -8.92 -5.81
CA GLU A 75 -2.96 -8.98 -6.25
C GLU A 75 -2.34 -7.58 -6.32
N PHE A 76 -3.06 -6.62 -6.89
CA PHE A 76 -2.62 -5.22 -6.87
C PHE A 76 -2.44 -4.69 -5.45
N ALA A 77 -3.40 -4.92 -4.56
CA ALA A 77 -3.30 -4.46 -3.18
C ALA A 77 -2.09 -5.09 -2.46
N ARG A 78 -1.80 -6.38 -2.65
CA ARG A 78 -0.60 -7.02 -2.07
C ARG A 78 0.67 -6.30 -2.49
N THR A 79 0.80 -5.99 -3.79
CA THR A 79 1.97 -5.28 -4.33
C THR A 79 2.04 -3.84 -3.87
N VAL A 80 0.91 -3.09 -3.93
CA VAL A 80 0.86 -1.67 -3.58
C VAL A 80 1.17 -1.43 -2.11
N PHE A 81 0.69 -2.30 -1.23
CA PHE A 81 0.91 -2.20 0.22
C PHE A 81 2.10 -3.05 0.71
N ASP A 82 2.84 -3.69 -0.20
CA ASP A 82 4.06 -4.46 0.09
C ASP A 82 3.83 -5.51 1.20
N LEU A 83 2.73 -6.29 1.06
CA LEU A 83 2.26 -7.18 2.13
C LEU A 83 3.15 -8.41 2.31
N ASP A 84 3.88 -8.82 1.28
CA ASP A 84 4.67 -10.05 1.21
C ASP A 84 6.18 -9.83 1.41
N ALA A 85 6.61 -8.59 1.63
CA ALA A 85 8.02 -8.29 1.81
C ALA A 85 8.66 -9.18 2.89
N PRO A 86 9.85 -9.74 2.67
CA PRO A 86 10.57 -10.55 3.65
C PRO A 86 11.17 -9.65 4.73
N ILE A 87 10.33 -9.02 5.53
CA ILE A 87 10.70 -7.90 6.40
C ILE A 87 11.74 -8.30 7.46
N ALA A 88 11.71 -9.55 7.92
CA ALA A 88 12.68 -10.04 8.89
C ALA A 88 14.10 -10.10 8.28
N GLU A 89 14.23 -10.54 7.04
CA GLU A 89 15.50 -10.58 6.31
C GLU A 89 16.02 -9.17 6.01
N ILE A 90 15.12 -8.29 5.53
CA ILE A 90 15.44 -6.88 5.27
C ILE A 90 15.95 -6.20 6.53
N GLN A 91 15.27 -6.38 7.65
CA GLN A 91 15.70 -5.81 8.94
C GLN A 91 17.02 -6.38 9.43
N SER A 92 17.27 -7.67 9.23
CA SER A 92 18.53 -8.30 9.58
C SER A 92 19.70 -7.66 8.84
N VAL A 93 19.54 -7.42 7.54
CA VAL A 93 20.57 -6.75 6.72
C VAL A 93 20.77 -5.30 7.16
N LEU A 94 19.69 -4.53 7.31
CA LEU A 94 19.75 -3.13 7.73
C LEU A 94 20.33 -2.95 9.14
N ALA A 95 20.12 -3.90 10.04
CA ALA A 95 20.65 -3.88 11.40
C ALA A 95 22.18 -4.09 11.46
N SER A 96 22.86 -4.46 10.37
CA SER A 96 24.30 -4.50 10.31
C SER A 96 24.95 -3.11 10.43
N ASP A 97 24.28 -2.06 9.95
CA ASP A 97 24.68 -0.67 10.13
C ASP A 97 24.16 -0.10 11.46
N ALA A 98 24.99 0.59 12.20
CA ALA A 98 24.64 1.13 13.53
C ALA A 98 23.55 2.19 13.48
N THR A 99 23.55 3.06 12.45
CA THR A 99 22.57 4.14 12.26
C THR A 99 21.21 3.55 11.86
N LEU A 100 21.20 2.64 10.90
CA LEU A 100 19.97 1.97 10.45
C LEU A 100 19.36 1.12 11.56
N ARG A 101 20.18 0.43 12.35
CA ARG A 101 19.75 -0.33 13.52
C ARG A 101 19.03 0.56 14.54
N ALA A 102 19.52 1.77 14.77
CA ALA A 102 18.86 2.72 15.66
C ALA A 102 17.50 3.14 15.13
N LEU A 103 17.38 3.38 13.81
CA LEU A 103 16.11 3.74 13.14
C LEU A 103 15.10 2.60 13.16
N LEU A 104 15.52 1.36 13.04
CA LEU A 104 14.63 0.19 13.06
C LEU A 104 13.85 0.05 14.38
N LYS A 105 14.35 0.58 15.49
CA LYS A 105 13.64 0.59 16.79
C LYS A 105 12.27 1.28 16.71
N THR A 106 12.15 2.28 15.86
CA THR A 106 10.93 3.09 15.71
C THR A 106 10.28 2.96 14.34
N HIS A 107 10.93 2.26 13.40
CA HIS A 107 10.52 2.16 11.99
C HIS A 107 10.47 0.71 11.49
N SER A 108 10.32 -0.26 12.38
CA SER A 108 10.39 -1.69 12.04
C SER A 108 9.33 -2.17 11.05
N GLY A 109 8.15 -1.55 11.02
CA GLY A 109 7.05 -1.94 10.14
C GLY A 109 6.91 -1.13 8.85
N VAL A 110 7.89 -0.28 8.53
CA VAL A 110 7.85 0.52 7.30
C VAL A 110 7.89 -0.37 6.07
N ARG A 111 7.11 -0.02 5.06
CA ARG A 111 7.01 -0.70 3.76
C ARG A 111 7.44 0.21 2.63
N VAL A 112 7.78 -0.39 1.50
CA VAL A 112 8.05 0.32 0.25
C VAL A 112 6.79 0.25 -0.62
N PRO A 113 5.96 1.31 -0.66
CA PRO A 113 4.72 1.29 -1.41
C PRO A 113 4.96 1.07 -2.91
N GLY A 114 4.17 0.19 -3.50
CA GLY A 114 4.09 0.02 -4.94
C GLY A 114 3.15 1.04 -5.60
N ALA A 115 2.82 0.80 -6.86
CA ALA A 115 1.89 1.62 -7.64
C ALA A 115 0.72 0.80 -8.17
N TRP A 116 -0.45 1.41 -8.25
CA TRP A 116 -1.65 0.81 -8.85
C TRP A 116 -1.57 0.73 -10.37
N ASP A 117 -0.86 1.69 -10.98
CA ASP A 117 -0.73 1.82 -12.42
C ASP A 117 0.67 2.31 -12.80
N GLY A 118 1.35 1.59 -13.70
CA GLY A 118 2.72 1.90 -14.09
C GLY A 118 2.85 3.16 -14.94
N PHE A 119 1.85 3.46 -15.78
CA PHE A 119 1.84 4.68 -16.57
C PHE A 119 1.69 5.92 -15.67
N GLU A 120 0.72 5.87 -14.75
CA GLU A 120 0.54 6.94 -13.76
C GLU A 120 1.80 7.17 -12.93
N LEU A 121 2.44 6.09 -12.46
CA LEU A 121 3.69 6.19 -11.70
C LEU A 121 4.78 6.89 -12.51
N THR A 122 4.91 6.55 -13.80
CA THR A 122 5.89 7.16 -14.69
C THR A 122 5.64 8.66 -14.87
N ILE A 123 4.39 9.05 -15.12
CA ILE A 123 4.02 10.46 -15.24
C ILE A 123 4.27 11.21 -13.93
N ARG A 124 3.91 10.66 -12.79
CA ARG A 124 4.19 11.25 -11.47
C ARG A 124 5.69 11.43 -11.23
N ALA A 125 6.51 10.46 -11.62
CA ALA A 125 7.97 10.55 -11.49
C ALA A 125 8.55 11.65 -12.35
N ILE A 126 8.12 11.76 -13.61
CA ILE A 126 8.57 12.81 -14.55
C ILE A 126 8.20 14.20 -14.01
N LEU A 127 6.93 14.39 -13.62
CA LEU A 127 6.46 15.67 -13.08
C LEU A 127 7.17 16.03 -11.76
N GLY A 128 7.41 15.06 -10.89
CA GLY A 128 8.11 15.27 -9.63
C GLY A 128 9.60 15.63 -9.79
N GLN A 129 10.21 15.32 -10.91
CA GLN A 129 11.61 15.70 -11.22
C GLN A 129 11.76 17.10 -11.81
N GLN A 130 10.67 17.71 -12.21
CA GLN A 130 10.66 19.05 -12.83
C GLN A 130 10.46 20.19 -11.82
N ILE A 131 10.30 19.88 -10.56
CA ILE A 131 10.00 20.84 -9.49
C ILE A 131 11.20 21.03 -8.58
#